data_dcfa3f62a997a138ee3a7909fcf002a8
#
_entry.id   dcfa3f62a997a138ee3a7909fcf002a8
#
_cell.length_a   1.000
_cell.length_b   1.000
_cell.length_c   1.000
_cell.angle_alpha   90.00
_cell.angle_beta   90.00
_cell.angle_gamma   90.00
#
_symmetry.space_group_name_H-M   'P 1'
#
loop_
_entity.id
_entity.type
_entity.pdbx_description
1 polymer ?
#
loop_
_entity_poly.entity_id
_entity_poly.type
_entity_poly.pdbx_seq_one_letter_code
_entity_poly.pdbx_strand_id
1 'polypeptide(L)'
;MSAQDVELVRRWFSGFQRGDLSPEICDPEVVIRNWDGSPVRGPYHGHQGLEQWWADFAEVIEDVHMELKEVIDLDDGRVVTSQHLVGRFRLTGIEVDGPFGSIITVRDGKILSATGYATPGRAKKAAGLSRPGSGR
;
A
#
# COMPACT_ATOMS: atom_id res chain seq x y z
N MET A 1 -6.71 12.89 14.03
CA MET A 1 -6.08 14.02 13.33
C MET A 1 -5.21 13.53 12.22
N SER A 2 -5.21 14.30 11.17
CA SER A 2 -4.52 13.92 9.93
C SER A 2 -3.04 13.64 10.09
N ALA A 3 -2.35 14.44 10.88
CA ALA A 3 -0.91 14.23 11.07
C ALA A 3 -0.61 12.86 11.68
N GLN A 4 -1.49 12.40 12.55
CA GLN A 4 -1.33 11.09 13.18
C GLN A 4 -1.56 9.98 12.17
N ASP A 5 -2.51 10.17 11.25
CA ASP A 5 -2.79 9.18 10.22
C ASP A 5 -1.61 9.05 9.27
N VAL A 6 -1.02 10.17 8.87
CA VAL A 6 0.15 10.17 8.01
C VAL A 6 1.31 9.45 8.69
N GLU A 7 1.53 9.75 9.97
CA GLU A 7 2.62 9.12 10.71
C GLU A 7 2.42 7.63 10.83
N LEU A 8 1.18 7.20 11.03
CA LEU A 8 0.85 5.78 11.11
C LEU A 8 1.17 5.07 9.80
N VAL A 9 0.80 5.69 8.67
CA VAL A 9 1.07 5.13 7.34
C VAL A 9 2.57 5.07 7.10
N ARG A 10 3.32 6.11 7.46
CA ARG A 10 4.77 6.10 7.31
C ARG A 10 5.41 4.99 8.12
N ARG A 11 4.92 4.78 9.33
CA ARG A 11 5.42 3.72 10.20
C ARG A 11 5.16 2.35 9.58
N TRP A 12 3.99 2.16 8.98
CA TRP A 12 3.64 0.89 8.37
C TRP A 12 4.59 0.57 7.20
N PHE A 13 4.78 1.54 6.31
CA PHE A 13 5.69 1.35 5.18
C PHE A 13 7.12 1.14 5.62
N SER A 14 7.56 1.85 6.66
CA SER A 14 8.90 1.66 7.20
C SER A 14 9.10 0.24 7.72
N GLY A 15 8.06 -0.33 8.31
CA GLY A 15 8.11 -1.72 8.78
C GLY A 15 8.35 -2.72 7.67
N PHE A 16 7.75 -2.48 6.51
CA PHE A 16 7.93 -3.39 5.36
C PHE A 16 9.40 -3.55 4.98
N GLN A 17 10.19 -2.48 5.12
CA GLN A 17 11.62 -2.53 4.79
C GLN A 17 12.37 -3.53 5.68
N ARG A 18 11.84 -3.79 6.87
CA ARG A 18 12.45 -4.71 7.82
C ARG A 18 11.73 -6.05 7.87
N GLY A 19 10.74 -6.26 7.01
CA GLY A 19 9.92 -7.45 7.06
C GLY A 19 8.94 -7.46 8.23
N ASP A 20 8.69 -6.30 8.81
CA ASP A 20 7.79 -6.15 9.94
C ASP A 20 6.44 -5.64 9.46
N LEU A 21 5.41 -6.48 9.52
CA LEU A 21 4.07 -6.12 9.07
C LEU A 21 3.34 -5.23 10.05
N SER A 22 3.88 -5.07 11.24
CA SER A 22 3.33 -4.21 12.29
C SER A 22 1.84 -4.48 12.54
N PRO A 23 1.46 -5.72 12.86
CA PRO A 23 0.05 -6.02 13.06
C PRO A 23 -0.58 -5.24 14.21
N GLU A 24 0.25 -4.76 15.14
CA GLU A 24 -0.26 -4.01 16.27
C GLU A 24 -0.85 -2.66 15.86
N ILE A 25 -0.50 -2.13 14.68
CA ILE A 25 -1.10 -0.89 14.18
C ILE A 25 -2.16 -1.15 13.12
N CYS A 26 -2.51 -2.41 12.90
CA CYS A 26 -3.56 -2.79 11.96
C CYS A 26 -4.78 -3.25 12.72
N ASP A 27 -5.96 -2.81 12.26
CA ASP A 27 -7.22 -3.26 12.84
C ASP A 27 -7.33 -4.78 12.71
N PRO A 28 -7.94 -5.48 13.68
CA PRO A 28 -8.16 -6.92 13.53
C PRO A 28 -8.93 -7.31 12.29
N GLU A 29 -9.69 -6.38 11.72
CA GLU A 29 -10.46 -6.64 10.50
C GLU A 29 -9.83 -5.98 9.28
N VAL A 30 -8.53 -5.72 9.33
CA VAL A 30 -7.83 -5.08 8.21
C VAL A 30 -8.04 -5.87 6.91
N VAL A 31 -8.19 -5.14 5.81
CA VAL A 31 -8.36 -5.76 4.49
C VAL A 31 -7.31 -5.18 3.55
N ILE A 32 -6.62 -6.06 2.85
CA ILE A 32 -5.64 -5.64 1.85
C ILE A 32 -6.09 -6.19 0.50
N ARG A 33 -6.13 -5.31 -0.49
CA ARG A 33 -6.43 -5.72 -1.87
C ARG A 33 -5.60 -4.91 -2.84
N ASN A 34 -5.41 -5.46 -4.00
CA ASN A 34 -4.65 -4.80 -5.05
C ASN A 34 -5.47 -4.85 -6.35
N TRP A 35 -4.90 -4.28 -7.42
CA TRP A 35 -5.59 -4.21 -8.71
C TRP A 35 -5.71 -5.60 -9.33
N ASP A 36 -6.61 -5.72 -10.31
CA ASP A 36 -6.97 -7.01 -10.87
C ASP A 36 -5.80 -7.77 -11.49
N GLY A 37 -4.83 -7.08 -12.06
CA GLY A 37 -3.69 -7.74 -12.68
C GLY A 37 -2.57 -8.08 -11.72
N SER A 38 -2.74 -7.75 -10.42
CA SER A 38 -1.68 -8.01 -9.45
C SER A 38 -1.60 -9.49 -9.10
N PRO A 39 -0.38 -10.03 -8.96
CA PRO A 39 -0.24 -11.42 -8.49
C PRO A 39 -0.67 -11.62 -7.04
N VAL A 40 -0.84 -10.52 -6.30
CA VAL A 40 -1.30 -10.57 -4.91
C VAL A 40 -2.58 -9.74 -4.78
N ARG A 41 -3.55 -10.04 -5.63
CA ARG A 41 -4.76 -9.23 -5.73
C ARG A 41 -5.60 -9.22 -4.46
N GLY A 42 -5.72 -10.35 -3.80
CA GLY A 42 -6.59 -10.48 -2.63
C GLY A 42 -8.05 -10.54 -2.99
N PRO A 43 -8.95 -10.14 -2.09
CA PRO A 43 -8.67 -9.46 -0.81
C PRO A 43 -8.14 -10.40 0.26
N TYR A 44 -7.32 -9.85 1.13
CA TYR A 44 -6.77 -10.56 2.28
C TYR A 44 -7.40 -9.94 3.53
N HIS A 45 -7.95 -10.77 4.40
CA HIS A 45 -8.74 -10.33 5.55
C HIS A 45 -8.06 -10.61 6.87
N GLY A 46 -8.01 -9.60 7.73
CA GLY A 46 -7.53 -9.73 9.10
C GLY A 46 -6.03 -9.88 9.19
N HIS A 47 -5.54 -10.12 10.41
CA HIS A 47 -4.11 -10.28 10.61
C HIS A 47 -3.57 -11.51 9.89
N GLN A 48 -4.36 -12.58 9.83
CA GLN A 48 -3.98 -13.75 9.05
C GLN A 48 -3.85 -13.41 7.57
N GLY A 49 -4.76 -12.60 7.05
CA GLY A 49 -4.70 -12.17 5.67
C GLY A 49 -3.49 -11.29 5.40
N LEU A 50 -3.14 -10.45 6.36
CA LEU A 50 -1.95 -9.63 6.25
C LEU A 50 -0.69 -10.50 6.10
N GLU A 51 -0.58 -11.53 6.91
CA GLU A 51 0.54 -12.46 6.83
C GLU A 51 0.53 -13.23 5.51
N GLN A 52 -0.64 -13.64 5.07
CA GLN A 52 -0.77 -14.38 3.82
C GLN A 52 -0.38 -13.51 2.63
N TRP A 53 -0.82 -12.26 2.62
CA TRP A 53 -0.44 -11.30 1.58
C TRP A 53 1.07 -11.19 1.47
N TRP A 54 1.74 -11.03 2.61
CA TRP A 54 3.20 -10.87 2.62
C TRP A 54 3.89 -12.14 2.14
N ALA A 55 3.39 -13.31 2.56
CA ALA A 55 3.95 -14.59 2.13
C ALA A 55 3.78 -14.78 0.63
N ASP A 56 2.59 -14.47 0.11
CA ASP A 56 2.33 -14.59 -1.33
C ASP A 56 3.22 -13.64 -2.12
N PHE A 57 3.38 -12.43 -1.61
CA PHE A 57 4.23 -11.43 -2.25
C PHE A 57 5.69 -11.92 -2.31
N ALA A 58 6.17 -12.49 -1.21
CA ALA A 58 7.54 -13.00 -1.15
C ALA A 58 7.77 -14.19 -2.06
N GLU A 59 6.71 -14.95 -2.38
CA GLU A 59 6.84 -16.07 -3.31
C GLU A 59 6.98 -15.59 -4.75
N VAL A 60 6.46 -14.42 -5.05
CA VAL A 60 6.44 -13.90 -6.43
C VAL A 60 7.65 -13.02 -6.70
N ILE A 61 8.06 -12.22 -5.74
CA ILE A 61 9.09 -11.21 -5.92
C ILE A 61 10.17 -11.37 -4.87
N GLU A 62 11.42 -11.26 -5.28
CA GLU A 62 12.56 -11.29 -4.37
C GLU A 62 13.31 -9.97 -4.42
N ASP A 63 14.17 -9.75 -3.44
CA ASP A 63 15.02 -8.55 -3.35
C ASP A 63 14.19 -7.27 -3.37
N VAL A 64 13.12 -7.26 -2.58
CA VAL A 64 12.16 -6.17 -2.60
C VAL A 64 12.65 -4.97 -1.82
N HIS A 65 12.57 -3.80 -2.46
CA HIS A 65 12.74 -2.51 -1.82
C HIS A 65 11.50 -1.68 -2.15
N MET A 66 10.85 -1.16 -1.12
CA MET A 66 9.67 -0.33 -1.32
C MET A 66 9.88 0.99 -0.60
N GLU A 67 9.93 2.07 -1.33
CA GLU A 67 10.18 3.40 -0.75
C GLU A 67 8.94 4.27 -0.91
N LEU A 68 8.48 4.82 0.21
CA LEU A 68 7.34 5.73 0.19
C LEU A 68 7.81 7.07 -0.33
N LYS A 69 7.18 7.55 -1.41
CA LYS A 69 7.58 8.79 -2.08
C LYS A 69 6.67 9.97 -1.75
N GLU A 70 5.37 9.72 -1.66
CA GLU A 70 4.41 10.79 -1.45
C GLU A 70 3.28 10.30 -0.57
N VAL A 71 2.82 11.15 0.32
CA VAL A 71 1.69 10.85 1.19
C VAL A 71 0.75 12.04 1.15
N ILE A 72 -0.49 11.80 0.77
CA ILE A 72 -1.51 12.85 0.71
C ILE A 72 -2.62 12.50 1.68
N ASP A 73 -2.82 13.36 2.66
CA ASP A 73 -3.86 13.19 3.66
C ASP A 73 -5.14 13.82 3.15
N LEU A 74 -6.21 13.03 3.06
CA LEU A 74 -7.49 13.53 2.57
C LEU A 74 -8.38 14.10 3.68
N ASP A 75 -7.91 14.05 4.92
CA ASP A 75 -8.63 14.58 6.09
C ASP A 75 -9.98 13.92 6.36
N ASP A 76 -10.20 12.75 5.81
CA ASP A 76 -11.43 12.00 6.02
C ASP A 76 -11.14 10.55 6.45
N GLY A 77 -9.97 10.30 6.97
CA GLY A 77 -9.56 8.96 7.37
C GLY A 77 -8.84 8.21 6.27
N ARG A 78 -8.70 8.80 5.08
CA ARG A 78 -7.99 8.16 3.98
C ARG A 78 -6.69 8.89 3.70
N VAL A 79 -5.68 8.11 3.36
CA VAL A 79 -4.36 8.62 3.00
C VAL A 79 -3.98 8.00 1.67
N VAL A 80 -3.63 8.81 0.69
CA VAL A 80 -3.17 8.34 -0.62
C VAL A 80 -1.66 8.31 -0.60
N THR A 81 -1.09 7.20 -1.06
CA THR A 81 0.37 7.07 -1.10
C THR A 81 0.86 6.86 -2.52
N SER A 82 2.09 7.27 -2.75
CA SER A 82 2.85 6.89 -3.94
C SER A 82 4.13 6.25 -3.44
N GLN A 83 4.45 5.09 -3.96
CA GLN A 83 5.66 4.38 -3.53
C GLN A 83 6.39 3.83 -4.74
N HIS A 84 7.69 3.67 -4.58
CA HIS A 84 8.54 3.09 -5.61
C HIS A 84 8.93 1.69 -5.18
N LEU A 85 8.65 0.71 -6.02
CA LEU A 85 8.94 -0.68 -5.74
C LEU A 85 10.02 -1.18 -6.68
N VAL A 86 11.06 -1.78 -6.11
CA VAL A 86 12.12 -2.43 -6.87
C VAL A 86 12.20 -3.86 -6.39
N GLY A 87 12.38 -4.78 -7.32
CA GLY A 87 12.51 -6.18 -7.01
C GLY A 87 12.70 -6.98 -8.27
N ARG A 88 12.53 -8.29 -8.15
CA ARG A 88 12.70 -9.18 -9.29
C ARG A 88 11.71 -10.32 -9.17
N PHE A 89 11.00 -10.59 -10.26
CA PHE A 89 10.11 -11.76 -10.27
C PHE A 89 10.96 -13.03 -10.19
N ARG A 90 10.63 -13.89 -9.22
CA ARG A 90 11.42 -15.11 -9.00
C ARG A 90 11.40 -16.05 -10.20
N LEU A 91 10.23 -16.18 -10.82
CA LEU A 91 10.06 -17.17 -11.87
C LEU A 91 10.76 -16.79 -13.16
N THR A 92 10.73 -15.53 -13.53
CA THR A 92 11.25 -15.07 -14.84
C THR A 92 12.55 -14.31 -14.74
N GLY A 93 12.91 -13.81 -13.56
CA GLY A 93 14.07 -12.94 -13.40
C GLY A 93 13.84 -11.52 -13.88
N ILE A 94 12.64 -11.21 -14.35
CA ILE A 94 12.33 -9.87 -14.85
C ILE A 94 12.29 -8.89 -13.68
N GLU A 95 12.94 -7.75 -13.85
CA GLU A 95 12.99 -6.73 -12.80
C GLU A 95 11.70 -5.94 -12.73
N VAL A 96 11.29 -5.63 -11.50
CA VAL A 96 10.22 -4.70 -11.22
C VAL A 96 10.87 -3.42 -10.74
N ASP A 97 10.56 -2.30 -11.36
CA ASP A 97 11.14 -1.02 -10.99
C ASP A 97 10.15 0.04 -11.42
N GLY A 98 9.28 0.42 -10.54
CA GLY A 98 8.27 1.37 -10.93
C GLY A 98 7.48 1.95 -9.79
N PRO A 99 6.74 3.02 -10.09
CA PRO A 99 5.88 3.65 -9.11
C PRO A 99 4.54 2.94 -9.03
N PHE A 100 4.05 2.82 -7.80
CA PHE A 100 2.72 2.28 -7.52
C PHE A 100 2.03 3.25 -6.58
N GLY A 101 0.74 3.06 -6.36
CA GLY A 101 0.00 3.89 -5.44
C GLY A 101 -0.94 3.07 -4.59
N SER A 102 -1.42 3.69 -3.52
CA SER A 102 -2.43 3.01 -2.69
C SER A 102 -3.31 4.04 -2.00
N ILE A 103 -4.44 3.57 -1.53
CA ILE A 103 -5.32 4.31 -0.63
C ILE A 103 -5.38 3.51 0.66
N ILE A 104 -4.97 4.16 1.76
CA ILE A 104 -4.96 3.55 3.08
C ILE A 104 -6.07 4.20 3.89
N THR A 105 -6.96 3.40 4.45
CA THR A 105 -7.99 3.92 5.34
C THR A 105 -7.56 3.67 6.78
N VAL A 106 -7.60 4.72 7.58
CA VAL A 106 -7.24 4.69 9.00
C VAL A 106 -8.50 4.96 9.81
N ARG A 107 -8.72 4.18 10.85
CA ARG A 107 -9.83 4.38 11.76
C ARG A 107 -9.39 4.06 13.18
N ASP A 108 -9.68 4.96 14.09
CA ASP A 108 -9.37 4.80 15.51
C ASP A 108 -7.90 4.48 15.75
N GLY A 109 -7.02 5.15 14.99
CA GLY A 109 -5.58 4.99 15.17
C GLY A 109 -5.02 3.68 14.64
N LYS A 110 -5.80 2.97 13.79
CA LYS A 110 -5.36 1.70 13.22
C LYS A 110 -5.60 1.71 11.72
N ILE A 111 -4.78 0.94 11.02
CA ILE A 111 -4.96 0.76 9.58
C ILE A 111 -6.10 -0.21 9.37
N LEU A 112 -7.17 0.26 8.72
CA LEU A 112 -8.35 -0.54 8.48
C LEU A 112 -8.32 -1.23 7.13
N SER A 113 -7.80 -0.56 6.11
CA SER A 113 -7.70 -1.17 4.79
C SER A 113 -6.61 -0.52 3.97
N ALA A 114 -6.12 -1.27 3.01
CA ALA A 114 -5.14 -0.79 2.04
C ALA A 114 -5.54 -1.33 0.68
N THR A 115 -5.74 -0.43 -0.27
CA THR A 115 -6.05 -0.80 -1.65
C THR A 115 -4.93 -0.30 -2.54
N GLY A 116 -4.25 -1.23 -3.21
CA GLY A 116 -3.15 -0.91 -4.10
C GLY A 116 -3.61 -0.70 -5.53
N TYR A 117 -2.89 0.16 -6.23
CA TYR A 117 -3.16 0.50 -7.62
C TYR A 117 -1.88 0.39 -8.42
N ALA A 118 -2.02 0.07 -9.69
CA ALA A 118 -0.89 -0.15 -10.57
C ALA A 118 -0.05 1.11 -10.81
N THR A 119 -0.63 2.28 -10.60
CA THR A 119 0.09 3.55 -10.74
C THR A 119 -0.39 4.54 -9.69
N PRO A 120 0.47 5.51 -9.32
CA PRO A 120 0.03 6.58 -8.41
C PRO A 120 -1.15 7.37 -8.97
N GLY A 121 -1.18 7.59 -10.27
CA GLY A 121 -2.28 8.32 -10.89
C GLY A 121 -3.62 7.63 -10.72
N ARG A 122 -3.63 6.31 -10.83
CA ARG A 122 -4.87 5.55 -10.63
C ARG A 122 -5.34 5.64 -9.18
N ALA A 123 -4.41 5.60 -8.22
CA ALA A 123 -4.76 5.76 -6.82
C ALA A 123 -5.38 7.13 -6.57
N LYS A 124 -4.75 8.17 -7.09
CA LYS A 124 -5.25 9.53 -6.93
C LYS A 124 -6.64 9.70 -7.54
N LYS A 125 -6.85 9.15 -8.72
CA LYS A 125 -8.14 9.22 -9.38
C LYS A 125 -9.22 8.50 -8.57
N ALA A 126 -8.91 7.31 -8.08
CA ALA A 126 -9.85 6.54 -7.27
C ALA A 126 -10.20 7.26 -5.97
N ALA A 127 -9.27 8.04 -5.45
CA ALA A 127 -9.49 8.82 -4.23
C ALA A 127 -10.28 10.10 -4.48
N GLY A 128 -10.60 10.39 -5.73
CA GLY A 128 -11.32 11.59 -6.06
C GLY A 128 -10.44 12.81 -6.25
N LEU A 129 -9.12 12.62 -6.35
CA LEU A 129 -8.22 13.73 -6.58
C LEU A 129 -8.10 13.99 -8.07
N SER A 130 -8.52 15.16 -8.48
CA SER A 130 -8.37 15.55 -9.88
C SER A 130 -6.92 15.77 -10.18
N ARG A 131 -6.52 15.48 -11.39
CA ARG A 131 -5.18 15.83 -11.81
C ARG A 131 -5.03 17.32 -11.77
N PRO A 132 -4.03 17.84 -11.10
CA PRO A 132 -3.87 19.28 -10.99
C PRO A 132 -3.83 19.97 -12.35
N GLY A 133 -3.17 19.37 -13.27
CA GLY A 133 -3.07 19.99 -14.58
C GLY A 133 -4.31 19.83 -15.41
N SER A 134 -5.21 18.97 -15.01
CA SER A 134 -6.37 18.70 -15.85
C SER A 134 -7.45 19.71 -15.62
N GLY A 135 -7.44 20.19 -14.51
CA GLY A 135 -8.43 21.14 -14.22
C GLY A 135 -8.23 22.31 -15.03
N ARG A 136 -7.49 22.08 -15.25
CA ARG A 136 -7.43 23.16 -15.57
C ARG A 136 -6.78 23.56 -16.06
#